data_f7b1a072d4c258765a6d20393aaaf3c2
#
_entry.id   f7b1a072d4c258765a6d20393aaaf3c2
#
_cell.length_a   1.000
_cell.length_b   1.000
_cell.length_c   1.000
_cell.angle_alpha   90.00
_cell.angle_beta   90.00
_cell.angle_gamma   90.00
#
_symmetry.space_group_name_H-M   'P 1'
#
loop_
_entity.id
_entity.type
_entity.pdbx_description
1 polymer ?
#
loop_
_entity_poly.entity_id
_entity_poly.type
_entity_poly.pdbx_seq_one_letter_code
_entity_poly.pdbx_strand_id
1 'polypeptide(L)'
;MRALVTGVTGFTGGQLARHLIQREYHVRGLVRGESLSRTESLIDLGVEVVKGDLTDPASLEAACRGVDVVFHIAATYRTAGHGAATYHSVNVVGTENLLEAALCAGVRRVVHCSTGGVHGHVEQPPANENSPLSPGDIYQRTKLEAEQYARRFGVENDIEVVIARPIGIYGPGDTRFLKMFRLARGRIPLLGDAEVSYHLTFIDDLVDGLRRCGETAAAVGRTYLLAGNEYTTLKELMALIAEELGASPPRWHLPVWPVWLLGALCEFVCVPFKIEPPLYRRRVDFFIKSRAFDTSRARSELLYSPETTLRAGIRKTADWYSERGLL
;
A
#
# COMPACT_ATOMS: atom_id res chain seq x y z
N MET A 1 -8.07 18.80 -14.53
CA MET A 1 -7.95 17.39 -14.93
C MET A 1 -8.97 16.57 -14.17
N ARG A 2 -9.66 15.61 -14.83
CA ARG A 2 -10.62 14.71 -14.16
C ARG A 2 -9.95 13.38 -13.86
N ALA A 3 -9.95 12.98 -12.58
CA ALA A 3 -9.30 11.77 -12.12
C ALA A 3 -10.34 10.77 -11.58
N LEU A 4 -10.23 9.50 -11.97
CA LEU A 4 -10.93 8.41 -11.31
C LEU A 4 -10.00 7.78 -10.26
N VAL A 5 -10.47 7.67 -9.02
CA VAL A 5 -9.75 6.98 -7.94
C VAL A 5 -10.53 5.73 -7.55
N THR A 6 -9.98 4.55 -7.78
CA THR A 6 -10.52 3.31 -7.23
C THR A 6 -9.99 3.08 -5.81
N GLY A 7 -10.79 2.42 -4.96
CA GLY A 7 -10.40 2.24 -3.55
C GLY A 7 -10.44 3.52 -2.72
N VAL A 8 -11.21 4.51 -3.15
CA VAL A 8 -11.35 5.84 -2.52
C VAL A 8 -11.88 5.77 -1.07
N THR A 9 -12.61 4.73 -0.69
CA THR A 9 -13.07 4.49 0.68
C THR A 9 -12.00 3.93 1.61
N GLY A 10 -10.84 3.53 1.04
CA GLY A 10 -9.70 3.04 1.80
C GLY A 10 -8.74 4.16 2.23
N PHE A 11 -7.75 3.80 3.07
CA PHE A 11 -6.77 4.75 3.60
C PHE A 11 -6.03 5.51 2.49
N THR A 12 -5.33 4.81 1.62
CA THR A 12 -4.51 5.44 0.56
C THR A 12 -5.37 6.17 -0.48
N GLY A 13 -6.45 5.53 -0.95
CA GLY A 13 -7.33 6.13 -1.96
C GLY A 13 -8.06 7.37 -1.46
N GLY A 14 -8.52 7.38 -0.20
CA GLY A 14 -9.16 8.54 0.41
C GLY A 14 -8.20 9.73 0.60
N GLN A 15 -6.97 9.47 1.03
CA GLN A 15 -5.95 10.53 1.14
C GLN A 15 -5.50 11.04 -0.23
N LEU A 16 -5.39 10.14 -1.22
CA LEU A 16 -5.11 10.57 -2.61
C LEU A 16 -6.24 11.46 -3.15
N ALA A 17 -7.51 11.09 -2.95
CA ALA A 17 -8.64 11.91 -3.39
C ALA A 17 -8.61 13.30 -2.76
N ARG A 18 -8.35 13.40 -1.45
CA ARG A 18 -8.19 14.66 -0.74
C ARG A 18 -7.04 15.51 -1.33
N HIS A 19 -5.90 14.89 -1.55
CA HIS A 19 -4.72 15.57 -2.12
C HIS A 19 -5.00 16.08 -3.54
N LEU A 20 -5.65 15.27 -4.39
CA LEU A 20 -6.01 15.66 -5.75
C LEU A 20 -7.01 16.83 -5.78
N ILE A 21 -8.01 16.86 -4.90
CA ILE A 21 -8.95 17.98 -4.79
C ILE A 21 -8.21 19.27 -4.38
N GLN A 22 -7.27 19.20 -3.43
CA GLN A 22 -6.44 20.34 -3.04
C GLN A 22 -5.55 20.87 -4.19
N ARG A 23 -5.34 20.02 -5.22
CA ARG A 23 -4.62 20.36 -6.48
C ARG A 23 -5.58 20.63 -7.65
N GLU A 24 -6.82 21.01 -7.34
CA GLU A 24 -7.84 21.42 -8.30
C GLU A 24 -8.24 20.35 -9.34
N TYR A 25 -8.11 19.06 -8.98
CA TYR A 25 -8.66 17.98 -9.79
C TYR A 25 -10.17 17.84 -9.55
N HIS A 26 -10.91 17.50 -10.58
CA HIS A 26 -12.25 16.92 -10.45
C HIS A 26 -12.09 15.43 -10.17
N VAL A 27 -12.34 15.03 -8.93
CA VAL A 27 -12.13 13.65 -8.49
C VAL A 27 -13.41 12.86 -8.51
N ARG A 28 -13.42 11.79 -9.29
CA ARG A 28 -14.45 10.75 -9.26
C ARG A 28 -13.96 9.58 -8.43
N GLY A 29 -14.77 9.09 -7.50
CA GLY A 29 -14.45 7.96 -6.63
C GLY A 29 -15.30 6.74 -6.95
N LEU A 30 -14.69 5.60 -7.29
CA LEU A 30 -15.39 4.32 -7.45
C LEU A 30 -15.67 3.71 -6.10
N VAL A 31 -16.95 3.51 -5.76
CA VAL A 31 -17.43 2.99 -4.47
C VAL A 31 -18.29 1.75 -4.71
N ARG A 32 -17.96 0.64 -4.02
CA ARG A 32 -18.86 -0.53 -3.94
C ARG A 32 -19.98 -0.17 -2.97
N GLY A 33 -21.22 -0.18 -3.39
CA GLY A 33 -22.38 0.25 -2.58
C GLY A 33 -22.32 -0.23 -1.13
N GLU A 34 -22.92 0.54 -0.18
CA GLU A 34 -23.27 0.20 1.21
C GLU A 34 -22.53 0.88 2.38
N SER A 35 -21.49 1.67 2.22
CA SER A 35 -20.99 2.46 3.36
C SER A 35 -21.46 3.91 3.27
N LEU A 36 -22.72 4.18 3.65
CA LEU A 36 -23.32 5.51 3.63
C LEU A 36 -22.41 6.56 4.30
N SER A 37 -21.93 6.29 5.51
CA SER A 37 -21.10 7.25 6.26
C SER A 37 -19.74 7.57 5.60
N ARG A 38 -19.11 6.60 4.96
CA ARG A 38 -17.86 6.83 4.20
C ARG A 38 -18.13 7.56 2.90
N THR A 39 -19.25 7.30 2.26
CA THR A 39 -19.66 7.95 1.03
C THR A 39 -20.01 9.42 1.29
N GLU A 40 -20.74 9.74 2.35
CA GLU A 40 -21.03 11.10 2.77
C GLU A 40 -19.77 11.94 2.98
N SER A 41 -18.79 11.42 3.73
CA SER A 41 -17.53 12.13 3.96
C SER A 41 -16.72 12.39 2.68
N LEU A 42 -16.87 11.56 1.66
CA LEU A 42 -16.26 11.78 0.33
C LEU A 42 -17.01 12.87 -0.46
N ILE A 43 -18.33 12.87 -0.39
CA ILE A 43 -19.17 13.90 -1.03
C ILE A 43 -18.89 15.27 -0.40
N ASP A 44 -18.82 15.35 0.93
CA ASP A 44 -18.47 16.59 1.66
C ASP A 44 -17.08 17.12 1.29
N LEU A 45 -16.18 16.21 0.93
CA LEU A 45 -14.86 16.56 0.42
C LEU A 45 -14.88 17.08 -1.03
N GLY A 46 -15.99 16.92 -1.77
CA GLY A 46 -16.13 17.29 -3.18
C GLY A 46 -15.81 16.16 -4.16
N VAL A 47 -15.82 14.90 -3.72
CA VAL A 47 -15.65 13.73 -4.61
C VAL A 47 -16.98 13.41 -5.31
N GLU A 48 -16.97 13.32 -6.64
CA GLU A 48 -18.05 12.73 -7.42
C GLU A 48 -18.11 11.22 -7.19
N VAL A 49 -19.04 10.73 -6.41
CA VAL A 49 -19.16 9.30 -6.08
C VAL A 49 -19.89 8.56 -7.18
N VAL A 50 -19.25 7.51 -7.72
CA VAL A 50 -19.86 6.60 -8.70
C VAL A 50 -19.85 5.17 -8.14
N LYS A 51 -21.02 4.53 -8.20
CA LYS A 51 -21.17 3.13 -7.76
C LYS A 51 -20.60 2.18 -8.81
N GLY A 52 -19.77 1.23 -8.38
CA GLY A 52 -19.25 0.18 -9.25
C GLY A 52 -18.32 -0.79 -8.52
N ASP A 53 -18.02 -1.89 -9.16
CA ASP A 53 -17.14 -2.94 -8.66
C ASP A 53 -16.10 -3.32 -9.73
N LEU A 54 -14.86 -3.63 -9.33
CA LEU A 54 -13.82 -4.07 -10.27
C LEU A 54 -14.20 -5.37 -10.99
N THR A 55 -15.08 -6.17 -10.41
CA THR A 55 -15.58 -7.41 -11.00
C THR A 55 -16.81 -7.23 -11.91
N ASP A 56 -17.27 -5.99 -12.09
CA ASP A 56 -18.40 -5.61 -12.96
C ASP A 56 -17.93 -4.64 -14.06
N PRO A 57 -17.58 -5.14 -15.27
CA PRO A 57 -17.08 -4.33 -16.37
C PRO A 57 -18.02 -3.16 -16.77
N ALA A 58 -19.32 -3.38 -16.77
CA ALA A 58 -20.28 -2.35 -17.17
C ALA A 58 -20.25 -1.13 -16.24
N SER A 59 -20.08 -1.37 -14.94
CA SER A 59 -19.93 -0.30 -13.93
C SER A 59 -18.63 0.48 -14.10
N LEU A 60 -17.57 -0.16 -14.58
CA LEU A 60 -16.26 0.46 -14.83
C LEU A 60 -16.28 1.35 -16.06
N GLU A 61 -16.95 0.94 -17.14
CA GLU A 61 -17.14 1.77 -18.34
C GLU A 61 -17.84 3.09 -17.98
N ALA A 62 -18.91 3.02 -17.18
CA ALA A 62 -19.59 4.22 -16.71
C ALA A 62 -18.68 5.12 -15.85
N ALA A 63 -17.86 4.52 -14.99
CA ALA A 63 -16.92 5.24 -14.12
C ALA A 63 -15.80 5.93 -14.90
N CYS A 64 -15.31 5.34 -16.01
CA CYS A 64 -14.21 5.87 -16.82
C CYS A 64 -14.62 6.97 -17.81
N ARG A 65 -15.92 7.16 -18.10
CA ARG A 65 -16.36 8.16 -19.09
C ARG A 65 -15.93 9.58 -18.75
N GLY A 66 -15.22 10.23 -19.69
CA GLY A 66 -14.75 11.61 -19.55
C GLY A 66 -13.70 11.80 -18.47
N VAL A 67 -12.97 10.76 -18.12
CA VAL A 67 -11.83 10.77 -17.17
C VAL A 67 -10.53 10.91 -17.95
N ASP A 68 -9.63 11.76 -17.49
CA ASP A 68 -8.30 11.97 -18.09
C ASP A 68 -7.28 10.95 -17.56
N VAL A 69 -7.35 10.64 -16.26
CA VAL A 69 -6.41 9.76 -15.56
C VAL A 69 -7.10 8.86 -14.54
N VAL A 70 -6.73 7.58 -14.51
CA VAL A 70 -7.20 6.62 -13.50
C VAL A 70 -6.09 6.34 -12.50
N PHE A 71 -6.36 6.51 -11.21
CA PHE A 71 -5.52 6.03 -10.12
C PHE A 71 -6.12 4.74 -9.56
N HIS A 72 -5.54 3.62 -9.94
CA HIS A 72 -6.01 2.30 -9.54
C HIS A 72 -5.39 1.87 -8.20
N ILE A 73 -6.04 2.27 -7.09
CA ILE A 73 -5.56 1.99 -5.72
C ILE A 73 -6.28 0.77 -5.10
N ALA A 74 -7.47 0.45 -5.58
CA ALA A 74 -8.29 -0.65 -5.05
C ALA A 74 -7.56 -2.00 -5.15
N ALA A 75 -7.59 -2.75 -4.07
CA ALA A 75 -7.12 -4.13 -4.02
C ALA A 75 -7.73 -4.84 -2.79
N THR A 76 -7.90 -6.16 -2.89
CA THR A 76 -8.08 -7.01 -1.71
C THR A 76 -6.73 -7.13 -1.00
N TYR A 77 -6.63 -6.50 0.19
CA TYR A 77 -5.39 -6.45 0.97
C TYR A 77 -5.54 -7.30 2.23
N ARG A 78 -4.76 -8.37 2.35
CA ARG A 78 -4.53 -9.19 3.57
C ARG A 78 -5.74 -9.30 4.52
N THR A 79 -6.93 -9.50 3.96
CA THR A 79 -8.18 -9.62 4.70
C THR A 79 -8.37 -11.08 5.12
N ALA A 80 -8.64 -11.30 6.41
CA ALA A 80 -8.96 -12.64 6.91
C ALA A 80 -10.24 -13.17 6.26
N GLY A 81 -10.30 -14.47 6.01
CA GLY A 81 -11.47 -15.14 5.42
C GLY A 81 -11.56 -15.09 3.89
N HIS A 82 -10.73 -14.31 3.21
CA HIS A 82 -10.70 -14.29 1.75
C HIS A 82 -9.78 -15.38 1.19
N GLY A 83 -10.33 -16.23 0.34
CA GLY A 83 -9.56 -17.28 -0.37
C GLY A 83 -8.77 -16.72 -1.56
N ALA A 84 -7.89 -17.56 -2.13
CA ALA A 84 -7.05 -17.20 -3.29
C ALA A 84 -7.88 -16.71 -4.49
N ALA A 85 -9.06 -17.30 -4.73
CA ALA A 85 -9.95 -16.88 -5.80
C ALA A 85 -10.42 -15.44 -5.67
N THR A 86 -10.73 -14.96 -4.45
CA THR A 86 -11.12 -13.58 -4.21
C THR A 86 -9.96 -12.60 -4.48
N TYR A 87 -8.73 -12.96 -4.07
CA TYR A 87 -7.56 -12.15 -4.40
C TYR A 87 -7.34 -12.05 -5.91
N HIS A 88 -7.46 -13.16 -6.63
CA HIS A 88 -7.27 -13.17 -8.08
C HIS A 88 -8.38 -12.38 -8.79
N SER A 89 -9.66 -12.63 -8.46
CA SER A 89 -10.79 -11.95 -9.11
C SER A 89 -10.75 -10.43 -8.93
N VAL A 90 -10.35 -9.93 -7.75
CA VAL A 90 -10.32 -8.48 -7.50
C VAL A 90 -9.02 -7.84 -7.97
N ASN A 91 -7.86 -8.46 -7.65
CA ASN A 91 -6.57 -7.81 -7.90
C ASN A 91 -6.08 -8.01 -9.34
N VAL A 92 -6.40 -9.14 -9.98
CA VAL A 92 -5.97 -9.45 -11.34
C VAL A 92 -7.08 -9.14 -12.32
N VAL A 93 -8.17 -9.92 -12.31
CA VAL A 93 -9.29 -9.75 -13.26
C VAL A 93 -9.91 -8.35 -13.13
N GLY A 94 -10.04 -7.83 -11.90
CA GLY A 94 -10.52 -6.45 -11.69
C GLY A 94 -9.58 -5.37 -12.26
N THR A 95 -8.26 -5.62 -12.32
CA THR A 95 -7.31 -4.73 -13.00
C THR A 95 -7.47 -4.84 -14.53
N GLU A 96 -7.64 -6.04 -15.06
CA GLU A 96 -7.91 -6.29 -16.48
C GLU A 96 -9.17 -5.53 -16.93
N ASN A 97 -10.29 -5.76 -16.25
CA ASN A 97 -11.56 -5.08 -16.53
C ASN A 97 -11.43 -3.55 -16.51
N LEU A 98 -10.70 -3.01 -15.51
CA LEU A 98 -10.52 -1.55 -15.41
C LEU A 98 -9.67 -0.99 -16.56
N LEU A 99 -8.63 -1.69 -16.98
CA LEU A 99 -7.78 -1.27 -18.10
C LEU A 99 -8.55 -1.28 -19.41
N GLU A 100 -9.37 -2.31 -19.67
CA GLU A 100 -10.25 -2.39 -20.83
C GLU A 100 -11.28 -1.25 -20.81
N ALA A 101 -11.95 -1.01 -19.69
CA ALA A 101 -12.90 0.08 -19.54
C ALA A 101 -12.23 1.46 -19.74
N ALA A 102 -11.01 1.64 -19.24
CA ALA A 102 -10.24 2.87 -19.42
C ALA A 102 -9.89 3.10 -20.91
N LEU A 103 -9.46 2.06 -21.61
CA LEU A 103 -9.17 2.11 -23.04
C LEU A 103 -10.42 2.45 -23.85
N CYS A 104 -11.53 1.75 -23.63
CA CYS A 104 -12.80 2.00 -24.32
C CYS A 104 -13.34 3.42 -24.08
N ALA A 105 -13.11 3.97 -22.88
CA ALA A 105 -13.52 5.32 -22.53
C ALA A 105 -12.56 6.43 -23.03
N GLY A 106 -11.45 6.08 -23.65
CA GLY A 106 -10.43 7.02 -24.11
C GLY A 106 -9.63 7.67 -22.98
N VAL A 107 -9.50 7.01 -21.84
CA VAL A 107 -8.63 7.47 -20.75
C VAL A 107 -7.19 7.50 -21.21
N ARG A 108 -6.54 8.65 -21.03
CA ARG A 108 -5.16 8.82 -21.49
C ARG A 108 -4.17 8.01 -20.64
N ARG A 109 -4.32 8.00 -19.30
CA ARG A 109 -3.33 7.40 -18.42
C ARG A 109 -3.95 6.58 -17.28
N VAL A 110 -3.32 5.47 -16.96
CA VAL A 110 -3.62 4.65 -15.78
C VAL A 110 -2.38 4.55 -14.88
N VAL A 111 -2.49 4.99 -13.64
CA VAL A 111 -1.49 4.79 -12.60
C VAL A 111 -1.91 3.55 -11.78
N HIS A 112 -1.23 2.43 -12.00
CA HIS A 112 -1.49 1.19 -11.27
C HIS A 112 -0.68 1.16 -9.96
N CYS A 113 -1.37 1.22 -8.83
CA CYS A 113 -0.75 1.09 -7.52
C CYS A 113 -0.46 -0.39 -7.22
N SER A 114 0.75 -0.84 -7.48
CA SER A 114 1.31 -2.13 -7.09
C SER A 114 1.75 -2.11 -5.61
N THR A 115 2.84 -2.74 -5.27
CA THR A 115 3.45 -2.74 -3.92
C THR A 115 4.94 -3.07 -3.98
N GLY A 116 5.76 -2.44 -3.17
CA GLY A 116 7.14 -2.88 -2.99
C GLY A 116 7.27 -4.29 -2.39
N GLY A 117 6.18 -4.81 -1.79
CA GLY A 117 6.13 -6.18 -1.30
C GLY A 117 6.37 -7.26 -2.36
N VAL A 118 6.26 -6.95 -3.67
CA VAL A 118 6.58 -7.88 -4.76
C VAL A 118 8.05 -8.31 -4.78
N HIS A 119 8.96 -7.52 -4.17
CA HIS A 119 10.36 -7.89 -3.99
C HIS A 119 10.57 -8.94 -2.88
N GLY A 120 9.60 -9.10 -1.96
CA GLY A 120 9.72 -10.03 -0.84
C GLY A 120 10.78 -9.60 0.17
N HIS A 121 11.74 -10.50 0.46
CA HIS A 121 12.95 -10.20 1.24
C HIS A 121 14.00 -9.58 0.33
N VAL A 122 14.57 -8.47 0.76
CA VAL A 122 15.69 -7.82 0.07
C VAL A 122 16.99 -8.29 0.72
N GLU A 123 17.70 -9.20 0.04
CA GLU A 123 18.95 -9.78 0.57
C GLU A 123 20.08 -8.75 0.64
N GLN A 124 20.15 -7.85 -0.33
CA GLN A 124 21.13 -6.77 -0.41
C GLN A 124 20.43 -5.41 -0.50
N PRO A 125 20.03 -4.83 0.64
CA PRO A 125 19.38 -3.52 0.67
C PRO A 125 20.41 -2.38 0.38
N PRO A 126 19.98 -1.31 -0.33
CA PRO A 126 18.64 -1.09 -0.86
C PRO A 126 18.41 -1.75 -2.23
N ALA A 127 17.20 -2.32 -2.47
CA ALA A 127 16.78 -2.79 -3.77
C ALA A 127 16.23 -1.65 -4.64
N ASN A 128 16.33 -1.77 -5.96
CA ASN A 128 15.71 -0.86 -6.92
C ASN A 128 14.66 -1.56 -7.78
N GLU A 129 14.06 -0.86 -8.74
CA GLU A 129 12.98 -1.38 -9.58
C GLU A 129 13.39 -2.57 -10.46
N ASN A 130 14.70 -2.74 -10.71
CA ASN A 130 15.26 -3.83 -11.52
C ASN A 130 15.70 -5.04 -10.65
N SER A 131 15.68 -4.90 -9.33
CA SER A 131 16.04 -5.97 -8.41
C SER A 131 15.04 -7.14 -8.49
N PRO A 132 15.47 -8.37 -8.14
CA PRO A 132 14.64 -9.56 -8.24
C PRO A 132 13.28 -9.41 -7.53
N LEU A 133 12.25 -10.03 -8.11
CA LEU A 133 10.89 -10.07 -7.57
C LEU A 133 10.65 -11.47 -6.98
N SER A 134 10.29 -11.54 -5.69
CA SER A 134 10.09 -12.78 -4.94
C SER A 134 8.87 -12.66 -4.00
N PRO A 135 7.64 -12.57 -4.57
CA PRO A 135 6.43 -12.39 -3.79
C PRO A 135 6.18 -13.57 -2.84
N GLY A 136 6.07 -13.30 -1.53
CA GLY A 136 5.98 -14.32 -0.48
C GLY A 136 4.55 -14.73 -0.10
N ASP A 137 3.53 -13.94 -0.46
CA ASP A 137 2.13 -14.23 -0.12
C ASP A 137 1.18 -14.04 -1.31
N ILE A 138 -0.06 -14.49 -1.17
CA ILE A 138 -1.07 -14.42 -2.24
C ILE A 138 -1.36 -12.99 -2.69
N TYR A 139 -1.38 -12.03 -1.76
CA TYR A 139 -1.56 -10.62 -2.09
C TYR A 139 -0.42 -10.12 -2.98
N GLN A 140 0.83 -10.38 -2.60
CA GLN A 140 2.00 -9.95 -3.36
C GLN A 140 2.03 -10.62 -4.75
N ARG A 141 1.69 -11.91 -4.84
CA ARG A 141 1.62 -12.64 -6.13
C ARG A 141 0.57 -12.04 -7.05
N THR A 142 -0.64 -11.81 -6.57
CA THR A 142 -1.71 -11.23 -7.40
C THR A 142 -1.43 -9.77 -7.77
N LYS A 143 -0.75 -9.00 -6.91
CA LYS A 143 -0.31 -7.64 -7.26
C LYS A 143 0.78 -7.64 -8.34
N LEU A 144 1.72 -8.60 -8.28
CA LEU A 144 2.74 -8.75 -9.33
C LEU A 144 2.12 -9.19 -10.66
N GLU A 145 1.19 -10.13 -10.65
CA GLU A 145 0.48 -10.60 -11.84
C GLU A 145 -0.30 -9.46 -12.51
N ALA A 146 -1.06 -8.69 -11.72
CA ALA A 146 -1.78 -7.52 -12.20
C ALA A 146 -0.84 -6.42 -12.75
N GLU A 147 0.30 -6.19 -12.10
CA GLU A 147 1.32 -5.26 -12.58
C GLU A 147 1.89 -5.69 -13.93
N GLN A 148 2.22 -6.97 -14.08
CA GLN A 148 2.75 -7.52 -15.33
C GLN A 148 1.72 -7.42 -16.46
N TYR A 149 0.44 -7.70 -16.16
CA TYR A 149 -0.65 -7.51 -17.11
C TYR A 149 -0.76 -6.04 -17.51
N ALA A 150 -0.86 -5.12 -16.55
CA ALA A 150 -1.00 -3.70 -16.81
C ALA A 150 0.11 -3.14 -17.70
N ARG A 151 1.36 -3.57 -17.48
CA ARG A 151 2.51 -3.17 -18.31
C ARG A 151 2.38 -3.66 -19.74
N ARG A 152 2.04 -4.94 -19.96
CA ARG A 152 1.83 -5.50 -21.30
C ARG A 152 0.68 -4.81 -22.00
N PHE A 153 -0.46 -4.67 -21.30
CA PHE A 153 -1.65 -4.02 -21.84
C PHE A 153 -1.37 -2.59 -22.33
N GLY A 154 -0.60 -1.83 -21.57
CA GLY A 154 -0.20 -0.47 -21.94
C GLY A 154 0.60 -0.41 -23.24
N VAL A 155 1.51 -1.36 -23.44
CA VAL A 155 2.33 -1.45 -24.69
C VAL A 155 1.50 -1.92 -25.88
N GLU A 156 0.63 -2.93 -25.66
CA GLU A 156 -0.16 -3.55 -26.74
C GLU A 156 -1.30 -2.67 -27.25
N ASN A 157 -1.83 -1.77 -26.39
CA ASN A 157 -3.02 -0.97 -26.70
C ASN A 157 -2.75 0.55 -26.77
N ASP A 158 -1.49 0.97 -26.73
CA ASP A 158 -1.07 2.38 -26.79
C ASP A 158 -1.75 3.28 -25.73
N ILE A 159 -2.04 2.72 -24.53
CA ILE A 159 -2.52 3.47 -23.38
C ILE A 159 -1.37 3.71 -22.39
N GLU A 160 -1.25 4.94 -21.88
CA GLU A 160 -0.20 5.30 -20.93
C GLU A 160 -0.40 4.57 -19.59
N VAL A 161 0.47 3.61 -19.27
CA VAL A 161 0.46 2.91 -17.97
C VAL A 161 1.71 3.27 -17.17
N VAL A 162 1.50 3.63 -15.91
CA VAL A 162 2.58 3.89 -14.93
C VAL A 162 2.38 2.96 -13.74
N ILE A 163 3.45 2.29 -13.30
CA ILE A 163 3.40 1.42 -12.13
C ILE A 163 4.01 2.15 -10.93
N ALA A 164 3.24 2.27 -9.85
CA ALA A 164 3.74 2.74 -8.56
C ALA A 164 3.84 1.58 -7.57
N ARG A 165 5.00 1.39 -6.94
CA ARG A 165 5.25 0.42 -5.88
C ARG A 165 5.48 1.12 -4.54
N PRO A 166 4.42 1.44 -3.79
CA PRO A 166 4.56 2.02 -2.45
C PRO A 166 5.24 1.08 -1.48
N ILE A 167 6.00 1.66 -0.55
CA ILE A 167 6.73 0.94 0.49
C ILE A 167 6.16 1.34 1.84
N GLY A 168 5.81 0.39 2.70
CA GLY A 168 5.52 0.59 4.11
C GLY A 168 4.65 1.81 4.46
N ILE A 169 3.46 1.94 3.87
CA ILE A 169 2.60 3.12 4.01
C ILE A 169 2.11 3.27 5.45
N TYR A 170 2.25 4.47 6.03
CA TYR A 170 1.75 4.82 7.36
C TYR A 170 1.34 6.29 7.45
N GLY A 171 0.62 6.65 8.52
CA GLY A 171 0.19 8.02 8.79
C GLY A 171 -1.17 8.09 9.47
N PRO A 172 -1.66 9.30 9.79
CA PRO A 172 -3.01 9.54 10.34
C PRO A 172 -4.10 8.90 9.47
N GLY A 173 -4.95 8.06 10.08
CA GLY A 173 -5.98 7.30 9.37
C GLY A 173 -5.64 5.82 9.14
N ASP A 174 -4.38 5.41 9.26
CA ASP A 174 -3.98 4.01 9.16
C ASP A 174 -4.05 3.27 10.50
N THR A 175 -4.93 2.29 10.60
CA THR A 175 -5.03 1.43 11.80
C THR A 175 -4.17 0.17 11.71
N ARG A 176 -3.57 -0.14 10.56
CA ARG A 176 -2.75 -1.34 10.36
C ARG A 176 -1.43 -1.22 11.10
N PHE A 177 -0.86 -0.03 11.14
CA PHE A 177 0.40 0.28 11.79
C PHE A 177 0.28 0.45 13.32
N LEU A 178 -0.94 0.60 13.85
CA LEU A 178 -1.24 0.73 15.28
C LEU A 178 -0.62 -0.40 16.13
N LYS A 179 -0.53 -1.62 15.56
CA LYS A 179 0.08 -2.75 16.27
C LYS A 179 1.54 -2.51 16.61
N MET A 180 2.30 -1.81 15.76
CA MET A 180 3.69 -1.45 16.02
C MET A 180 3.81 -0.48 17.19
N PHE A 181 2.92 0.50 17.28
CA PHE A 181 2.86 1.45 18.40
C PHE A 181 2.54 0.74 19.72
N ARG A 182 1.56 -0.17 19.70
CA ARG A 182 1.23 -0.97 20.88
C ARG A 182 2.37 -1.90 21.32
N LEU A 183 3.08 -2.50 20.36
CA LEU A 183 4.26 -3.31 20.63
C LEU A 183 5.39 -2.47 21.23
N ALA A 184 5.64 -1.28 20.70
CA ALA A 184 6.68 -0.38 21.21
C ALA A 184 6.37 0.15 22.61
N ARG A 185 5.08 0.42 22.93
CA ARG A 185 4.63 0.83 24.26
C ARG A 185 4.64 -0.31 25.26
N GLY A 186 4.30 -1.53 24.82
CA GLY A 186 4.33 -2.74 25.62
C GLY A 186 5.76 -3.28 25.70
N ARG A 187 6.24 -3.69 26.87
CA ARG A 187 7.58 -4.28 27.07
C ARG A 187 7.72 -5.66 26.40
N ILE A 188 7.28 -5.77 25.15
CA ILE A 188 7.29 -7.02 24.38
C ILE A 188 8.69 -7.19 23.77
N PRO A 189 9.32 -8.37 23.89
CA PRO A 189 10.63 -8.61 23.32
C PRO A 189 10.61 -8.55 21.79
N LEU A 190 11.68 -8.06 21.20
CA LEU A 190 11.94 -8.11 19.77
C LEU A 190 12.34 -9.52 19.33
N LEU A 191 12.04 -9.91 18.11
CA LEU A 191 12.48 -11.17 17.54
C LEU A 191 13.83 -11.01 16.81
N GLY A 192 14.78 -11.88 17.10
CA GLY A 192 16.13 -11.82 16.53
C GLY A 192 16.90 -10.62 17.07
N ASP A 193 17.82 -10.12 16.27
CA ASP A 193 18.60 -8.91 16.53
C ASP A 193 17.85 -7.62 16.21
N ALA A 194 16.74 -7.75 15.45
CA ALA A 194 15.94 -6.65 14.93
C ALA A 194 16.72 -5.65 14.04
N GLU A 195 17.83 -6.07 13.45
CA GLU A 195 18.66 -5.27 12.52
C GLU A 195 18.13 -5.30 11.06
N VAL A 196 17.00 -5.97 10.82
CA VAL A 196 16.35 -5.96 9.50
C VAL A 196 15.93 -4.55 9.10
N SER A 197 16.16 -4.21 7.84
CA SER A 197 15.88 -2.87 7.32
C SER A 197 14.40 -2.66 7.05
N TYR A 198 13.89 -1.49 7.48
CA TYR A 198 12.54 -1.01 7.25
C TYR A 198 12.56 0.32 6.52
N HIS A 199 11.83 0.39 5.42
CA HIS A 199 11.58 1.63 4.70
C HIS A 199 10.09 1.94 4.76
N LEU A 200 9.74 3.13 5.23
CA LEU A 200 8.38 3.57 5.41
C LEU A 200 8.10 4.78 4.54
N THR A 201 6.84 4.96 4.15
CA THR A 201 6.37 6.12 3.38
C THR A 201 5.24 6.80 4.12
N PHE A 202 5.42 8.04 4.49
CA PHE A 202 4.33 8.83 5.06
C PHE A 202 3.27 9.08 4.01
N ILE A 203 2.02 9.06 4.41
CA ILE A 203 0.89 9.06 3.46
C ILE A 203 0.87 10.29 2.56
N ASP A 204 1.18 11.49 3.10
CA ASP A 204 1.15 12.73 2.32
C ASP A 204 2.22 12.72 1.21
N ASP A 205 3.42 12.22 1.52
CA ASP A 205 4.48 12.05 0.54
C ASP A 205 4.10 11.02 -0.55
N LEU A 206 3.47 9.91 -0.13
CA LEU A 206 3.02 8.90 -1.07
C LEU A 206 2.01 9.44 -2.07
N VAL A 207 0.98 10.17 -1.60
CA VAL A 207 -0.08 10.65 -2.51
C VAL A 207 0.44 11.72 -3.47
N ASP A 208 1.46 12.51 -3.09
CA ASP A 208 2.17 13.39 -4.02
C ASP A 208 2.95 12.58 -5.07
N GLY A 209 3.64 11.51 -4.66
CA GLY A 209 4.32 10.61 -5.59
C GLY A 209 3.36 9.95 -6.59
N LEU A 210 2.19 9.50 -6.14
CA LEU A 210 1.15 8.94 -7.01
C LEU A 210 0.62 10.00 -8.00
N ARG A 211 0.34 11.23 -7.54
CA ARG A 211 -0.06 12.34 -8.41
C ARG A 211 1.00 12.59 -9.49
N ARG A 212 2.28 12.66 -9.11
CA ARG A 212 3.40 12.85 -10.06
C ARG A 212 3.47 11.72 -11.10
N CYS A 213 3.20 10.47 -10.73
CA CYS A 213 3.03 9.38 -11.69
C CYS A 213 1.91 9.68 -12.73
N GLY A 214 0.84 10.34 -12.30
CA GLY A 214 -0.27 10.73 -13.17
C GLY A 214 0.04 11.90 -14.09
N GLU A 215 0.96 12.79 -13.73
CA GLU A 215 1.23 14.04 -14.44
C GLU A 215 2.49 14.00 -15.31
N THR A 216 3.55 13.33 -14.86
CA THR A 216 4.87 13.39 -15.49
C THR A 216 4.88 12.60 -16.81
N ALA A 217 5.23 13.25 -17.92
CA ALA A 217 5.27 12.62 -19.24
C ALA A 217 6.32 11.48 -19.30
N ALA A 218 7.50 11.68 -18.70
CA ALA A 218 8.56 10.67 -18.63
C ALA A 218 8.20 9.40 -17.85
N ALA A 219 7.08 9.41 -17.10
CA ALA A 219 6.63 8.27 -16.30
C ALA A 219 6.00 7.14 -17.12
N VAL A 220 5.58 7.39 -18.35
CA VAL A 220 4.88 6.42 -19.19
C VAL A 220 5.72 5.16 -19.39
N GLY A 221 5.11 4.00 -19.16
CA GLY A 221 5.74 2.68 -19.26
C GLY A 221 6.76 2.36 -18.14
N ARG A 222 6.94 3.27 -17.17
CA ARG A 222 7.92 3.11 -16.08
C ARG A 222 7.29 2.53 -14.83
N THR A 223 8.18 2.00 -13.98
CA THR A 223 7.86 1.56 -12.61
C THR A 223 8.66 2.41 -11.64
N TYR A 224 8.00 2.84 -10.54
CA TYR A 224 8.61 3.65 -9.50
C TYR A 224 8.40 3.06 -8.11
N LEU A 225 9.48 2.97 -7.35
CA LEU A 225 9.44 2.73 -5.92
C LEU A 225 9.17 4.06 -5.20
N LEU A 226 8.10 4.11 -4.42
CA LEU A 226 7.72 5.30 -3.66
C LEU A 226 7.91 5.02 -2.16
N ALA A 227 8.93 5.64 -1.57
CA ALA A 227 9.28 5.51 -0.16
C ALA A 227 9.73 6.85 0.42
N GLY A 228 9.86 6.93 1.75
CA GLY A 228 10.41 8.09 2.43
C GLY A 228 11.87 8.36 2.09
N ASN A 229 12.44 9.42 2.68
CA ASN A 229 13.83 9.80 2.41
C ASN A 229 14.85 8.85 3.00
N GLU A 230 14.47 8.13 4.06
CA GLU A 230 15.36 7.32 4.88
C GLU A 230 14.74 5.97 5.19
N TYR A 231 15.57 4.98 5.32
CA TYR A 231 15.19 3.69 5.92
C TYR A 231 15.95 3.50 7.23
N THR A 232 15.43 2.64 8.09
CA THR A 232 15.94 2.42 9.44
C THR A 232 15.96 0.91 9.74
N THR A 233 16.51 0.50 10.86
CA THR A 233 16.34 -0.86 11.35
C THR A 233 15.03 -1.00 12.13
N LEU A 234 14.52 -2.23 12.27
CA LEU A 234 13.35 -2.48 13.11
C LEU A 234 13.59 -2.04 14.56
N LYS A 235 14.79 -2.25 15.07
CA LYS A 235 15.22 -1.84 16.41
C LYS A 235 15.13 -0.33 16.60
N GLU A 236 15.70 0.45 15.67
CA GLU A 236 15.64 1.92 15.71
C GLU A 236 14.21 2.42 15.55
N LEU A 237 13.43 1.83 14.66
CA LEU A 237 12.02 2.17 14.48
C LEU A 237 11.22 1.96 15.77
N MET A 238 11.41 0.82 16.44
CA MET A 238 10.73 0.54 17.70
C MET A 238 11.18 1.46 18.82
N ALA A 239 12.47 1.82 18.86
CA ALA A 239 12.99 2.80 19.81
C ALA A 239 12.40 4.19 19.57
N LEU A 240 12.33 4.63 18.31
CA LEU A 240 11.73 5.90 17.94
C LEU A 240 10.24 5.98 18.30
N ILE A 241 9.47 4.92 18.02
CA ILE A 241 8.05 4.88 18.39
C ILE A 241 7.90 4.92 19.93
N ALA A 242 8.71 4.17 20.66
CA ALA A 242 8.66 4.19 22.12
C ALA A 242 8.98 5.57 22.69
N GLU A 243 10.00 6.24 22.18
CA GLU A 243 10.37 7.61 22.56
C GLU A 243 9.21 8.59 22.34
N GLU A 244 8.58 8.58 21.16
CA GLU A 244 7.44 9.47 20.85
C GLU A 244 6.19 9.17 21.71
N LEU A 245 6.10 7.96 22.28
CA LEU A 245 5.05 7.56 23.23
C LEU A 245 5.41 7.80 24.69
N GLY A 246 6.60 8.36 24.99
CA GLY A 246 7.12 8.51 26.36
C GLY A 246 7.35 7.16 27.06
N ALA A 247 7.58 6.08 26.31
CA ALA A 247 7.80 4.73 26.81
C ALA A 247 9.28 4.32 26.69
N SER A 248 9.69 3.33 27.49
CA SER A 248 11.02 2.75 27.34
C SER A 248 11.07 1.79 26.15
N PRO A 249 12.10 1.87 25.30
CA PRO A 249 12.23 0.96 24.16
C PRO A 249 12.35 -0.50 24.60
N PRO A 250 11.90 -1.47 23.76
CA PRO A 250 12.08 -2.89 24.02
C PRO A 250 13.57 -3.23 24.20
N ARG A 251 13.92 -3.92 25.29
CA ARG A 251 15.31 -4.28 25.61
C ARG A 251 15.60 -5.76 25.47
N TRP A 252 14.55 -6.58 25.45
CA TRP A 252 14.67 -8.03 25.42
C TRP A 252 14.56 -8.54 23.99
N HIS A 253 15.37 -9.54 23.68
CA HIS A 253 15.35 -10.21 22.38
C HIS A 253 15.01 -11.69 22.57
N LEU A 254 14.11 -12.21 21.73
CA LEU A 254 13.82 -13.64 21.67
C LEU A 254 14.42 -14.23 20.40
N PRO A 255 15.03 -15.41 20.45
CA PRO A 255 15.48 -16.08 19.23
C PRO A 255 14.29 -16.36 18.29
N VAL A 256 14.53 -16.25 16.98
CA VAL A 256 13.48 -16.39 15.97
C VAL A 256 12.94 -17.81 15.88
N TRP A 257 13.84 -18.83 16.00
CA TRP A 257 13.50 -20.21 15.70
C TRP A 257 12.36 -20.81 16.56
N PRO A 258 12.24 -20.53 17.89
CA PRO A 258 11.13 -21.08 18.68
C PRO A 258 9.79 -20.47 18.25
N VAL A 259 9.77 -19.16 17.96
CA VAL A 259 8.56 -18.45 17.56
C VAL A 259 8.12 -18.90 16.15
N TRP A 260 9.07 -19.13 15.27
CA TRP A 260 8.81 -19.69 13.94
C TRP A 260 8.25 -21.12 14.01
N LEU A 261 8.83 -21.97 14.86
CA LEU A 261 8.36 -23.33 15.09
C LEU A 261 6.95 -23.36 15.68
N LEU A 262 6.67 -22.50 16.67
CA LEU A 262 5.32 -22.34 17.23
C LEU A 262 4.33 -21.86 16.15
N GLY A 263 4.73 -20.93 15.28
CA GLY A 263 3.91 -20.52 14.16
C GLY A 263 3.60 -21.68 13.21
N ALA A 264 4.59 -22.48 12.86
CA ALA A 264 4.41 -23.68 12.02
C ALA A 264 3.45 -24.69 12.66
N LEU A 265 3.59 -24.94 13.96
CA LEU A 265 2.72 -25.83 14.71
C LEU A 265 1.28 -25.30 14.77
N CYS A 266 1.09 -24.01 15.03
CA CYS A 266 -0.23 -23.38 15.00
C CYS A 266 -0.89 -23.51 13.63
N GLU A 267 -0.16 -23.26 12.54
CA GLU A 267 -0.67 -23.44 11.18
C GLU A 267 -1.05 -24.90 10.90
N PHE A 268 -0.17 -25.84 11.29
CA PHE A 268 -0.41 -27.26 11.09
C PHE A 268 -1.69 -27.75 11.79
N VAL A 269 -1.95 -27.26 13.01
CA VAL A 269 -3.14 -27.63 13.79
C VAL A 269 -4.38 -26.88 13.32
N CYS A 270 -4.32 -25.57 13.09
CA CYS A 270 -5.51 -24.75 12.88
C CYS A 270 -6.02 -24.78 11.42
N VAL A 271 -5.11 -24.80 10.44
CA VAL A 271 -5.49 -24.69 9.01
C VAL A 271 -6.41 -25.82 8.54
N PRO A 272 -6.19 -27.11 8.89
CA PRO A 272 -7.09 -28.20 8.51
C PRO A 272 -8.53 -28.03 9.01
N PHE A 273 -8.68 -27.36 10.16
CA PHE A 273 -9.99 -27.11 10.78
C PHE A 273 -10.60 -25.77 10.36
N LYS A 274 -9.97 -25.04 9.42
CA LYS A 274 -10.39 -23.70 8.99
C LYS A 274 -10.44 -22.66 10.14
N ILE A 275 -9.66 -22.88 11.19
CA ILE A 275 -9.50 -21.96 12.32
C ILE A 275 -8.35 -21.02 11.97
N GLU A 276 -8.52 -19.72 12.22
CA GLU A 276 -7.44 -18.76 12.03
C GLU A 276 -6.34 -18.98 13.09
N PRO A 277 -5.10 -19.36 12.68
CA PRO A 277 -4.01 -19.57 13.64
C PRO A 277 -3.72 -18.30 14.45
N PRO A 278 -3.55 -18.38 15.77
CA PRO A 278 -3.17 -17.23 16.59
C PRO A 278 -1.77 -16.70 16.24
N LEU A 279 -0.90 -17.56 15.72
CA LEU A 279 0.43 -17.23 15.25
C LEU A 279 0.67 -17.85 13.87
N TYR A 280 1.01 -16.99 12.89
CA TYR A 280 1.42 -17.40 11.55
C TYR A 280 2.91 -17.22 11.37
N ARG A 281 3.59 -18.09 10.66
CA ARG A 281 4.98 -17.88 10.22
C ARG A 281 5.15 -16.55 9.48
N ARG A 282 4.16 -16.14 8.69
CA ARG A 282 4.16 -14.84 8.00
C ARG A 282 4.23 -13.63 8.94
N ARG A 283 3.71 -13.74 10.18
CA ARG A 283 3.87 -12.68 11.19
C ARG A 283 5.32 -12.58 11.67
N VAL A 284 6.02 -13.72 11.70
CA VAL A 284 7.47 -13.78 12.01
C VAL A 284 8.29 -13.14 10.89
N ASP A 285 7.91 -13.36 9.62
CA ASP A 285 8.56 -12.77 8.44
C ASP A 285 8.65 -11.24 8.51
N PHE A 286 7.70 -10.59 9.18
CA PHE A 286 7.75 -9.16 9.43
C PHE A 286 9.00 -8.74 10.20
N PHE A 287 9.47 -9.56 11.12
CA PHE A 287 10.60 -9.27 12.00
C PHE A 287 11.96 -9.72 11.45
N ILE A 288 11.98 -10.50 10.37
CA ILE A 288 13.21 -11.13 9.85
C ILE A 288 13.51 -10.78 8.38
N LYS A 289 12.62 -10.05 7.70
CA LYS A 289 12.82 -9.70 6.28
C LYS A 289 13.15 -8.23 6.12
N SER A 290 14.33 -7.95 5.57
CA SER A 290 14.74 -6.60 5.18
C SER A 290 13.93 -6.09 3.99
N ARG A 291 13.58 -4.78 4.03
CA ARG A 291 12.81 -4.07 2.99
C ARG A 291 13.26 -2.62 2.94
N ALA A 292 14.45 -2.40 2.39
CA ALA A 292 14.93 -1.06 2.06
C ALA A 292 15.10 -0.93 0.55
N PHE A 293 14.79 0.27 0.02
CA PHE A 293 14.67 0.50 -1.41
C PHE A 293 15.35 1.80 -1.81
N ASP A 294 15.93 1.81 -3.00
CA ASP A 294 16.45 2.99 -3.67
C ASP A 294 15.33 3.67 -4.47
N THR A 295 15.08 4.93 -4.17
CA THR A 295 14.06 5.76 -4.83
C THR A 295 14.65 6.75 -5.83
N SER A 296 15.91 6.59 -6.22
CA SER A 296 16.65 7.53 -7.10
C SER A 296 15.92 7.77 -8.41
N ARG A 297 15.29 6.74 -8.99
CA ARG A 297 14.49 6.87 -10.21
C ARG A 297 13.29 7.79 -9.99
N ALA A 298 12.51 7.60 -8.93
CA ALA A 298 11.38 8.46 -8.63
C ALA A 298 11.83 9.91 -8.38
N ARG A 299 12.96 10.10 -7.70
CA ARG A 299 13.53 11.42 -7.45
C ARG A 299 13.95 12.13 -8.74
N SER A 300 14.64 11.44 -9.62
CA SER A 300 15.18 12.05 -10.86
C SER A 300 14.12 12.26 -11.94
N GLU A 301 13.22 11.29 -12.15
CA GLU A 301 12.26 11.32 -13.25
C GLU A 301 10.91 11.97 -12.86
N LEU A 302 10.43 11.78 -11.61
CA LEU A 302 9.19 12.37 -11.12
C LEU A 302 9.41 13.65 -10.30
N LEU A 303 10.64 14.02 -9.99
CA LEU A 303 10.96 15.05 -8.99
C LEU A 303 10.30 14.74 -7.64
N TYR A 304 10.17 13.44 -7.32
CA TYR A 304 9.60 12.96 -6.06
C TYR A 304 10.54 13.29 -4.91
N SER A 305 10.10 14.16 -4.01
CA SER A 305 10.87 14.61 -2.85
C SER A 305 10.03 14.45 -1.59
N PRO A 306 10.09 13.29 -0.91
CA PRO A 306 9.42 13.12 0.38
C PRO A 306 9.93 14.16 1.39
N GLU A 307 9.02 14.91 2.00
CA GLU A 307 9.36 16.01 2.94
C GLU A 307 9.26 15.58 4.40
N THR A 308 8.49 14.51 4.67
CA THR A 308 8.23 14.05 6.02
C THR A 308 9.36 13.16 6.51
N THR A 309 10.11 13.62 7.52
CA THR A 309 11.10 12.78 8.21
C THR A 309 10.40 11.64 8.95
N LEU A 310 11.09 10.52 9.16
CA LEU A 310 10.52 9.36 9.87
C LEU A 310 10.01 9.77 11.26
N ARG A 311 10.78 10.56 12.02
CA ARG A 311 10.37 11.06 13.34
C ARG A 311 9.10 11.91 13.29
N ALA A 312 9.03 12.86 12.38
CA ALA A 312 7.85 13.72 12.23
C ALA A 312 6.59 12.92 11.85
N GLY A 313 6.72 11.95 10.96
CA GLY A 313 5.62 11.07 10.57
C GLY A 313 5.14 10.16 11.71
N ILE A 314 6.08 9.59 12.47
CA ILE A 314 5.76 8.76 13.66
C ILE A 314 5.03 9.60 14.70
N ARG A 315 5.50 10.83 15.00
CA ARG A 315 4.84 11.74 15.93
C ARG A 315 3.41 12.05 15.49
N LYS A 316 3.20 12.55 14.27
CA LYS A 316 1.87 12.85 13.73
C LYS A 316 0.92 11.63 13.81
N THR A 317 1.47 10.42 13.61
CA THR A 317 0.69 9.19 13.67
C THR A 317 0.34 8.81 15.12
N ALA A 318 1.28 8.98 16.05
CA ALA A 318 1.07 8.77 17.49
C ALA A 318 0.01 9.73 18.05
N ASP A 319 0.10 11.01 17.70
CA ASP A 319 -0.87 12.03 18.10
C ASP A 319 -2.27 11.65 17.62
N TRP A 320 -2.40 11.27 16.35
CA TRP A 320 -3.68 10.84 15.76
C TRP A 320 -4.29 9.61 16.48
N TYR A 321 -3.45 8.63 16.87
CA TYR A 321 -3.93 7.48 17.63
C TYR A 321 -4.34 7.88 19.05
N SER A 322 -3.61 8.77 19.71
CA SER A 322 -3.88 9.24 21.06
C SER A 322 -5.17 10.04 21.14
N GLU A 323 -5.39 10.96 20.20
CA GLU A 323 -6.63 11.76 20.09
C GLU A 323 -7.89 10.90 19.94
N ARG A 324 -7.75 9.68 19.41
CA ARG A 324 -8.85 8.71 19.19
C ARG A 324 -8.93 7.63 20.27
N GLY A 325 -8.11 7.71 21.31
CA GLY A 325 -8.09 6.72 22.36
C GLY A 325 -7.68 5.31 21.90
N LEU A 326 -6.87 5.22 20.85
CA LEU A 326 -6.42 3.95 20.28
C LEU A 326 -5.13 3.43 20.95
N LEU A 327 -4.39 4.33 21.62
CA LEU A 327 -3.16 4.05 22.36
C LEU A 327 -3.37 4.18 23.86
#